data_64a7c4e4a4a09b7098f852989c1393aa
#
_entry.id   64a7c4e4a4a09b7098f852989c1393aa
#
_cell.length_a   1.000
_cell.length_b   1.000
_cell.length_c   1.000
_cell.angle_alpha   90.00
_cell.angle_beta   90.00
_cell.angle_gamma   90.00
#
_symmetry.space_group_name_H-M   'P 1'
#
loop_
_entity.id
_entity.type
_entity.pdbx_description
1 polymer ?
#
loop_
_entity_poly.entity_id
_entity_poly.type
_entity_poly.pdbx_seq_one_letter_code
_entity_poly.pdbx_strand_id
1 'polypeptide(L)'
;MDEKRFIFISYIEIAKYLKGKDETALKNTIDDMISQCSEFGFTDIILQVRSFSDAIYYSDIYPSSSMIVAKEGDKLPFDILEYFIKKSHESNLKLHAWINPYRIRSNLSKEEITDKNPAFKYLNTNKVEE
;
A
#
# COMPACT_ATOMS: atom_id res chain seq x y z
N MET A 1 26.75 9.70 16.04
CA MET A 1 26.12 8.74 15.10
C MET A 1 24.66 8.66 15.43
N ASP A 2 23.80 9.04 14.47
CA ASP A 2 22.38 9.08 14.72
C ASP A 2 21.80 7.67 14.69
N GLU A 3 21.07 7.31 15.72
CA GLU A 3 20.34 6.05 15.80
C GLU A 3 19.19 6.07 14.80
N LYS A 4 19.08 5.02 13.99
CA LYS A 4 17.96 4.83 13.08
C LYS A 4 16.87 4.00 13.75
N ARG A 5 15.63 4.49 13.64
CA ARG A 5 14.45 3.84 14.18
C ARG A 5 13.43 3.66 13.06
N PHE A 6 13.18 2.41 12.70
CA PHE A 6 12.28 2.04 11.61
C PHE A 6 10.90 1.67 12.13
N ILE A 7 9.87 2.06 11.41
CA ILE A 7 8.50 1.58 11.62
C ILE A 7 7.96 0.97 10.34
N PHE A 8 7.31 -0.18 10.46
CA PHE A 8 6.64 -0.86 9.34
C PHE A 8 5.17 -0.47 9.29
N ILE A 9 4.70 -0.11 8.11
CA ILE A 9 3.28 0.05 7.79
C ILE A 9 2.94 -0.99 6.75
N SER A 10 2.30 -2.07 7.19
CA SER A 10 1.92 -3.20 6.33
C SER A 10 0.53 -3.02 5.72
N TYR A 11 0.15 -3.94 4.84
CA TYR A 11 -1.21 -3.98 4.28
C TYR A 11 -2.30 -4.08 5.36
N ILE A 12 -1.97 -4.62 6.52
CA ILE A 12 -2.92 -4.74 7.64
C ILE A 12 -3.29 -3.36 8.17
N GLU A 13 -2.30 -2.51 8.45
CA GLU A 13 -2.53 -1.14 8.90
C GLU A 13 -3.16 -0.29 7.79
N ILE A 14 -2.71 -0.47 6.54
CA ILE A 14 -3.27 0.22 5.38
C ILE A 14 -4.77 -0.09 5.26
N ALA A 15 -5.14 -1.37 5.28
CA ALA A 15 -6.55 -1.76 5.20
C ALA A 15 -7.36 -1.26 6.39
N LYS A 16 -6.80 -1.34 7.60
CA LYS A 16 -7.50 -0.94 8.82
C LYS A 16 -7.79 0.55 8.88
N TYR A 17 -6.83 1.39 8.50
CA TYR A 17 -6.92 2.83 8.71
C TYR A 17 -7.24 3.64 7.46
N LEU A 18 -6.97 3.12 6.26
CA LEU A 18 -7.09 3.88 5.02
C LEU A 18 -8.22 3.41 4.11
N LYS A 19 -8.62 2.14 4.17
CA LYS A 19 -9.60 1.59 3.22
C LYS A 19 -10.94 2.30 3.27
N GLY A 20 -11.47 2.61 2.08
CA GLY A 20 -12.82 3.14 1.91
C GLY A 20 -13.00 4.61 2.28
N LYS A 21 -11.91 5.32 2.53
CA LYS A 21 -11.96 6.76 2.83
C LYS A 21 -11.92 7.59 1.55
N ASP A 22 -12.58 8.75 1.58
CA ASP A 22 -12.44 9.74 0.52
C ASP A 22 -11.07 10.43 0.55
N GLU A 23 -10.77 11.24 -0.45
CA GLU A 23 -9.48 11.91 -0.58
C GLU A 23 -9.09 12.72 0.66
N THR A 24 -10.01 13.54 1.17
CA THR A 24 -9.75 14.40 2.34
C THR A 24 -9.48 13.57 3.59
N ALA A 25 -10.30 12.57 3.86
CA ALA A 25 -10.15 11.68 5.01
C ALA A 25 -8.86 10.85 4.92
N LEU A 26 -8.50 10.38 3.72
CA LEU A 26 -7.24 9.68 3.48
C LEU A 26 -6.03 10.56 3.78
N LYS A 27 -6.01 11.77 3.25
CA LYS A 27 -4.91 12.72 3.48
C LYS A 27 -4.75 13.05 4.95
N ASN A 28 -5.85 13.32 5.65
CA ASN A 28 -5.84 13.60 7.08
C ASN A 28 -5.31 12.41 7.88
N THR A 29 -5.72 11.19 7.55
CA THR A 29 -5.24 9.98 8.23
C THR A 29 -3.75 9.75 7.99
N ILE A 30 -3.28 9.93 6.76
CA ILE A 30 -1.85 9.81 6.44
C ILE A 30 -1.04 10.88 7.15
N ASP A 31 -1.51 12.12 7.19
CA ASP A 31 -0.86 13.21 7.92
C ASP A 31 -0.72 12.87 9.41
N ASP A 32 -1.76 12.33 10.03
CA ASP A 32 -1.74 11.91 11.44
C ASP A 32 -0.76 10.75 11.67
N MET A 33 -0.73 9.77 10.77
CA MET A 33 0.21 8.64 10.86
C MET A 33 1.66 9.11 10.81
N ILE A 34 1.99 10.00 9.88
CA ILE A 34 3.34 10.55 9.72
C ILE A 34 3.71 11.43 10.92
N SER A 35 2.79 12.27 11.38
CA SER A 35 2.97 13.10 12.56
C SER A 35 3.30 12.25 13.81
N GLN A 36 2.55 11.17 14.02
CA GLN A 36 2.81 10.24 15.13
C GLN A 36 4.18 9.57 14.99
N CYS A 37 4.56 9.13 13.80
CA CYS A 37 5.89 8.56 13.57
C CYS A 37 6.99 9.54 13.95
N SER A 38 6.84 10.80 13.57
CA SER A 38 7.79 11.87 13.92
C SER A 38 7.84 12.12 15.44
N GLU A 39 6.68 12.21 16.09
CA GLU A 39 6.58 12.45 17.54
C GLU A 39 7.21 11.32 18.37
N PHE A 40 7.03 10.06 17.94
CA PHE A 40 7.64 8.91 18.60
C PHE A 40 9.14 8.71 18.30
N GLY A 41 9.74 9.59 17.51
CA GLY A 41 11.18 9.57 17.22
C GLY A 41 11.61 8.55 16.19
N PHE A 42 10.70 8.06 15.34
CA PHE A 42 11.07 7.26 14.18
C PHE A 42 11.81 8.11 13.15
N THR A 43 12.78 7.52 12.48
CA THR A 43 13.57 8.18 11.43
C THR A 43 13.19 7.70 10.03
N ASP A 44 12.67 6.48 9.95
CA ASP A 44 12.43 5.79 8.69
C ASP A 44 11.09 5.07 8.73
N ILE A 45 10.30 5.20 7.66
CA ILE A 45 9.05 4.46 7.45
C ILE A 45 9.28 3.43 6.37
N ILE A 46 8.93 2.17 6.65
CA ILE A 46 8.90 1.09 5.66
C ILE A 46 7.43 0.84 5.32
N LEU A 47 7.00 1.34 4.16
CA LEU A 47 5.61 1.28 3.69
C LEU A 47 5.43 0.16 2.68
N GLN A 48 4.49 -0.73 2.93
CA GLN A 48 4.15 -1.79 2.00
C GLN A 48 3.30 -1.25 0.85
N VAL A 49 3.94 -1.05 -0.31
CA VAL A 49 3.33 -0.38 -1.46
C VAL A 49 2.75 -1.36 -2.48
N ARG A 50 3.21 -2.61 -2.45
CA ARG A 50 2.70 -3.70 -3.29
C ARG A 50 2.65 -4.99 -2.47
N SER A 51 1.46 -5.36 -2.04
CA SER A 51 1.26 -6.49 -1.12
C SER A 51 0.84 -7.77 -1.84
N PHE A 52 -0.03 -7.67 -2.86
CA PHE A 52 -0.71 -8.79 -3.52
C PHE A 52 -0.74 -8.65 -5.04
N SER A 53 0.38 -8.33 -5.67
CA SER A 53 0.45 -7.98 -7.10
C SER A 53 -0.48 -6.82 -7.46
N ASP A 54 -0.63 -5.91 -6.54
CA ASP A 54 -1.42 -4.69 -6.61
C ASP A 54 -0.54 -3.47 -6.32
N ALA A 55 -1.11 -2.28 -6.30
CA ALA A 55 -0.37 -1.06 -6.02
C ALA A 55 -1.21 -0.04 -5.26
N ILE A 56 -0.59 0.68 -4.32
CA ILE A 56 -1.18 1.87 -3.69
C ILE A 56 -0.71 3.16 -4.39
N TYR A 57 -0.15 3.04 -5.58
CA TYR A 57 0.36 4.11 -6.43
C TYR A 57 -0.21 3.95 -7.85
N TYR A 58 -0.10 4.97 -8.67
CA TYR A 58 -0.50 4.88 -10.06
C TYR A 58 0.43 3.95 -10.83
N SER A 59 -0.12 2.93 -11.43
CA SER A 59 0.60 1.92 -12.18
C SER A 59 -0.15 1.51 -13.44
N ASP A 60 0.58 1.40 -14.54
CA ASP A 60 0.06 0.83 -15.79
C ASP A 60 0.14 -0.71 -15.80
N ILE A 61 0.86 -1.29 -14.84
CA ILE A 61 1.13 -2.73 -14.78
C ILE A 61 0.24 -3.42 -13.74
N TYR A 62 0.12 -2.84 -12.55
CA TYR A 62 -0.60 -3.42 -11.43
C TYR A 62 -1.92 -2.71 -11.16
N PRO A 63 -2.99 -3.45 -10.80
CA PRO A 63 -4.23 -2.83 -10.39
C PRO A 63 -4.07 -2.10 -9.04
N SER A 64 -4.97 -1.15 -8.77
CA SER A 64 -5.07 -0.53 -7.46
C SER A 64 -5.43 -1.54 -6.38
N SER A 65 -4.85 -1.35 -5.21
CA SER A 65 -4.99 -2.28 -4.09
C SER A 65 -6.38 -2.21 -3.44
N SER A 66 -6.99 -3.37 -3.22
CA SER A 66 -8.20 -3.50 -2.41
C SER A 66 -7.99 -3.16 -0.92
N MET A 67 -6.76 -2.91 -0.51
CA MET A 67 -6.45 -2.38 0.83
C MET A 67 -6.78 -0.89 0.95
N ILE A 68 -6.94 -0.18 -0.16
CA ILE A 68 -7.34 1.23 -0.23
C ILE A 68 -8.76 1.38 -0.78
N VAL A 69 -9.04 0.73 -1.92
CA VAL A 69 -10.32 0.82 -2.62
C VAL A 69 -11.22 -0.37 -2.30
N ALA A 70 -12.51 -0.28 -2.62
CA ALA A 70 -13.48 -1.32 -2.31
C ALA A 70 -13.17 -2.62 -3.06
N LYS A 71 -12.82 -2.51 -4.34
CA LYS A 71 -12.44 -3.64 -5.21
C LYS A 71 -11.11 -3.35 -5.88
N GLU A 72 -10.29 -4.40 -6.01
CA GLU A 72 -9.04 -4.32 -6.77
C GLU A 72 -9.30 -3.74 -8.17
N GLY A 73 -8.51 -2.74 -8.54
CA GLY A 73 -8.63 -2.08 -9.83
C GLY A 73 -9.55 -0.87 -9.87
N ASP A 74 -10.31 -0.59 -8.82
CA ASP A 74 -11.08 0.64 -8.71
C ASP A 74 -10.14 1.87 -8.71
N LYS A 75 -10.65 3.02 -9.13
CA LYS A 75 -9.86 4.24 -9.19
C LYS A 75 -9.36 4.67 -7.81
N LEU A 76 -8.06 4.88 -7.68
CA LEU A 76 -7.49 5.52 -6.50
C LEU A 76 -7.92 7.00 -6.44
N PRO A 77 -8.24 7.54 -5.25
CA PRO A 77 -8.57 8.96 -5.11
C PRO A 77 -7.40 9.88 -5.51
N PHE A 78 -6.17 9.42 -5.25
CA PHE A 78 -4.90 10.05 -5.62
C PHE A 78 -3.79 9.00 -5.52
N ASP A 79 -2.58 9.36 -5.91
CA ASP A 79 -1.42 8.48 -5.72
C ASP A 79 -1.00 8.47 -4.25
N ILE A 80 -1.35 7.38 -3.55
CA ILE A 80 -1.13 7.25 -2.11
C ILE A 80 0.36 7.25 -1.77
N LEU A 81 1.18 6.57 -2.57
CA LEU A 81 2.63 6.52 -2.35
C LEU A 81 3.27 7.90 -2.52
N GLU A 82 2.90 8.62 -3.56
CA GLU A 82 3.40 9.99 -3.80
C GLU A 82 3.10 10.90 -2.62
N TYR A 83 1.89 10.82 -2.08
CA TYR A 83 1.49 11.60 -0.91
C TYR A 83 2.27 11.22 0.35
N PHE A 84 2.48 9.91 0.60
CA PHE A 84 3.33 9.44 1.70
C PHE A 84 4.77 9.95 1.58
N ILE A 85 5.33 9.91 0.38
CA ILE A 85 6.69 10.41 0.13
C ILE A 85 6.78 11.89 0.47
N LYS A 86 5.88 12.70 -0.07
CA LYS A 86 5.83 14.15 0.16
C LYS A 86 5.76 14.47 1.66
N LYS A 87 4.80 13.87 2.36
CA LYS A 87 4.57 14.15 3.77
C LYS A 87 5.68 13.62 4.69
N SER A 88 6.24 12.48 4.36
CA SER A 88 7.40 11.93 5.08
C SER A 88 8.60 12.86 4.98
N HIS A 89 8.90 13.35 3.78
CA HIS A 89 10.01 14.28 3.55
C HIS A 89 9.78 15.62 4.25
N GLU A 90 8.56 16.16 4.25
CA GLU A 90 8.21 17.37 4.99
C GLU A 90 8.45 17.23 6.50
N SER A 91 8.31 16.03 7.03
CA SER A 91 8.56 15.69 8.43
C SER A 91 9.99 15.16 8.69
N ASN A 92 10.88 15.29 7.72
CA ASN A 92 12.27 14.81 7.77
C ASN A 92 12.40 13.31 8.06
N LEU A 93 11.42 12.51 7.58
CA LEU A 93 11.42 11.06 7.64
C LEU A 93 11.83 10.48 6.29
N LYS A 94 12.57 9.39 6.29
CA LYS A 94 12.87 8.60 5.09
C LYS A 94 11.76 7.60 4.85
N LEU A 95 11.41 7.38 3.58
CA LEU A 95 10.43 6.38 3.18
C LEU A 95 11.10 5.30 2.35
N HIS A 96 10.83 4.04 2.72
CA HIS A 96 11.29 2.85 2.02
C HIS A 96 10.07 2.10 1.48
N ALA A 97 10.12 1.73 0.21
CA ALA A 97 9.07 0.93 -0.41
C ALA A 97 9.29 -0.57 -0.11
N TRP A 98 8.27 -1.20 0.46
CA TRP A 98 8.24 -2.64 0.68
C TRP A 98 7.37 -3.31 -0.37
N ILE A 99 7.92 -4.28 -1.09
CA ILE A 99 7.27 -4.99 -2.18
C ILE A 99 7.29 -6.48 -1.88
N ASN A 100 6.14 -7.14 -2.00
CA ASN A 100 6.04 -8.60 -2.03
C ASN A 100 6.01 -9.07 -3.48
N PRO A 101 7.12 -9.60 -4.04
CA PRO A 101 7.21 -9.86 -5.48
C PRO A 101 6.37 -11.06 -5.95
N TYR A 102 6.08 -12.02 -5.07
CA TYR A 102 5.44 -13.28 -5.45
C TYR A 102 4.04 -13.49 -4.85
N ARG A 103 3.66 -12.68 -3.88
CA ARG A 103 2.37 -12.85 -3.22
C ARG A 103 1.26 -12.23 -4.05
N ILE A 104 0.21 -13.01 -4.34
CA ILE A 104 -0.91 -12.60 -5.17
C ILE A 104 -2.12 -12.26 -4.30
N ARG A 105 -2.34 -13.03 -3.22
CA ARG A 105 -3.53 -12.88 -2.34
C ARG A 105 -3.27 -13.37 -0.92
N SER A 106 -4.13 -12.89 -0.02
CA SER A 106 -4.18 -13.37 1.37
C SER A 106 -5.18 -14.52 1.57
N ASN A 107 -6.13 -14.68 0.66
CA ASN A 107 -7.13 -15.76 0.64
C ASN A 107 -7.59 -16.06 -0.80
N LEU A 108 -8.29 -17.17 -1.01
CA LEU A 108 -8.50 -17.85 -2.28
C LEU A 108 -9.72 -17.43 -3.10
N SER A 109 -10.33 -16.30 -2.85
CA SER A 109 -11.51 -15.92 -3.64
C SER A 109 -11.08 -15.46 -5.04
N LYS A 110 -11.26 -16.31 -6.04
CA LYS A 110 -10.90 -16.06 -7.46
C LYS A 110 -11.65 -14.89 -8.06
N GLU A 111 -12.80 -14.54 -7.50
CA GLU A 111 -13.74 -13.54 -8.03
C GLU A 111 -13.26 -12.09 -7.83
N GLU A 112 -12.23 -11.87 -7.03
CA GLU A 112 -11.76 -10.53 -6.68
C GLU A 112 -10.51 -10.09 -7.46
N ILE A 113 -9.94 -10.97 -8.30
CA ILE A 113 -8.78 -10.63 -9.13
C ILE A 113 -9.25 -10.02 -10.44
N THR A 114 -8.78 -8.81 -10.74
CA THR A 114 -9.06 -8.14 -12.00
C THR A 114 -8.14 -8.64 -13.12
N ASP A 115 -8.54 -8.41 -14.36
CA ASP A 115 -7.75 -8.75 -15.56
C ASP A 115 -6.40 -8.02 -15.62
N LYS A 116 -6.26 -6.90 -14.92
CA LYS A 116 -4.99 -6.17 -14.78
C LYS A 116 -3.99 -6.85 -13.85
N ASN A 117 -4.46 -7.74 -12.97
CA ASN A 117 -3.55 -8.46 -12.09
C ASN A 117 -2.74 -9.48 -12.91
N PRO A 118 -1.40 -9.48 -12.82
CA PRO A 118 -0.56 -10.42 -13.57
C PRO A 118 -0.91 -11.90 -13.35
N ALA A 119 -1.52 -12.24 -12.22
CA ALA A 119 -1.96 -13.60 -11.92
C ALA A 119 -3.23 -14.01 -12.68
N PHE A 120 -4.02 -13.07 -13.22
CA PHE A 120 -5.30 -13.35 -13.85
C PHE A 120 -5.20 -14.40 -14.96
N LYS A 121 -4.17 -14.31 -15.78
CA LYS A 121 -3.92 -15.26 -16.88
C LYS A 121 -3.64 -16.70 -16.43
N TYR A 122 -3.31 -16.89 -15.16
CA TYR A 122 -2.98 -18.20 -14.58
C TYR A 122 -4.09 -18.79 -13.70
N LEU A 123 -5.22 -18.10 -13.51
CA LEU A 123 -6.29 -18.53 -12.61
C LEU A 123 -6.85 -19.92 -12.89
N ASN A 124 -6.81 -20.35 -14.15
CA ASN A 124 -7.32 -21.65 -14.59
C ASN A 124 -6.20 -22.66 -14.84
N THR A 125 -4.99 -22.36 -14.38
CA THR A 125 -3.84 -23.23 -14.48
C THR A 125 -3.36 -23.59 -13.07
N ASN A 126 -2.78 -24.80 -12.91
CA ASN A 126 -2.17 -25.22 -11.62
C ASN A 126 -0.85 -24.48 -11.32
N LYS A 127 -0.66 -23.29 -11.89
CA LYS A 127 0.56 -22.51 -11.76
C LYS A 127 0.46 -21.35 -10.76
N VAL A 128 -0.72 -21.11 -10.20
CA VAL A 128 -0.91 -20.11 -9.15
C VAL A 128 -0.86 -20.83 -7.83
N GLU A 129 0.26 -20.70 -7.12
CA GLU A 129 0.40 -21.13 -5.74
C GLU A 129 -0.10 -20.03 -4.80
N GLU A 130 -0.63 -20.43 -3.68
CA GLU A 130 -1.17 -19.56 -2.64
C GLU A 130 -0.07 -18.81 -1.87
#